data_7d4751627f5a0c67929656c2198f08dd
#
_entry.id   7d4751627f5a0c67929656c2198f08dd
#
_cell.length_a   1.000
_cell.length_b   1.000
_cell.length_c   1.000
_cell.angle_alpha   90.00
_cell.angle_beta   90.00
_cell.angle_gamma   90.00
#
_symmetry.space_group_name_H-M   'P 1'
#
loop_
_entity.id
_entity.type
_entity.pdbx_description
1 polymer ?
#
loop_
_entity_poly.entity_id
_entity_poly.type
_entity_poly.pdbx_seq_one_letter_code
_entity_poly.pdbx_strand_id
1 'polypeptide(L)'
;MKLNDGQRLRLLEHVVINVMPADCSGEESMIFNTTRRTLRVEGQALHNVENIVLPLLDGSRTIGEIRDAIGEQLTDSSLNQCLEFLMDNRLVEESLENTNDLDSRAYLLPQISLYHELGFDQKDARKNLANGRIAVFGLGGSGLIAAINLATAGIGFVRLCDDACILPADSLMMSGSGLNKIGTFRSVEAARQIESIGGITEAEIVTDGLNDDATINSLLEDVDLVIVATDAVSVNLAYRLNRLCLKMQRPLLPGGAAGVEGTVGPLVFSQDKPCYLCYRMRSMACSKFPEAELAVEQLLNRERRSQPRLRENLPIGQMLVGSYLALEAVKMMLGLAIATDGKLLHIDLLGTKLTHNVVLKKPG
;
A
#
# COMPACT_ATOMS: atom_id res chain seq x y z
N MET A 1 -13.39 19.41 -14.11
CA MET A 1 -13.73 20.14 -12.86
C MET A 1 -14.03 21.56 -13.25
N LYS A 2 -15.05 22.25 -12.72
CA LYS A 2 -15.32 23.65 -13.09
C LYS A 2 -14.45 24.56 -12.20
N LEU A 3 -13.77 25.51 -12.82
CA LEU A 3 -13.05 26.58 -12.10
C LEU A 3 -14.02 27.36 -11.21
N ASN A 4 -13.58 27.62 -9.98
CA ASN A 4 -14.29 28.44 -9.01
C ASN A 4 -13.30 29.44 -8.40
N ASP A 5 -13.65 30.72 -8.40
CA ASP A 5 -12.77 31.80 -7.92
C ASP A 5 -12.31 31.64 -6.46
N GLY A 6 -13.05 30.88 -5.65
CA GLY A 6 -12.67 30.55 -4.27
C GLY A 6 -11.66 29.41 -4.11
N GLN A 7 -11.36 28.67 -5.16
CA GLN A 7 -10.39 27.57 -5.11
C GLN A 7 -8.96 28.11 -4.98
N ARG A 8 -8.10 27.38 -4.23
CA ARG A 8 -6.67 27.62 -4.14
C ARG A 8 -5.94 26.47 -4.86
N LEU A 9 -5.14 26.79 -5.84
CA LEU A 9 -4.38 25.81 -6.60
C LEU A 9 -2.89 25.90 -6.27
N ARG A 10 -2.26 24.73 -6.16
CA ARG A 10 -0.82 24.59 -6.00
C ARG A 10 -0.27 23.73 -7.13
N LEU A 11 0.80 24.20 -7.76
CA LEU A 11 1.56 23.40 -8.72
C LEU A 11 2.21 22.23 -7.96
N LEU A 12 2.16 21.02 -8.53
CA LEU A 12 2.80 19.85 -7.91
C LEU A 12 4.32 20.01 -7.89
N GLU A 13 4.94 19.84 -6.73
CA GLU A 13 6.38 20.07 -6.51
C GLU A 13 7.30 19.21 -7.41
N HIS A 14 6.83 18.04 -7.86
CA HIS A 14 7.60 17.13 -8.71
C HIS A 14 7.46 17.42 -10.21
N VAL A 15 6.66 18.41 -10.60
CA VAL A 15 6.53 18.84 -11.99
C VAL A 15 7.70 19.74 -12.36
N VAL A 16 8.55 19.25 -13.25
CA VAL A 16 9.64 20.05 -13.81
C VAL A 16 9.16 20.74 -15.07
N ILE A 17 9.28 22.06 -15.09
CA ILE A 17 8.81 22.88 -16.20
C ILE A 17 10.03 23.47 -16.91
N ASN A 18 10.00 23.48 -18.24
CA ASN A 18 11.00 24.10 -19.04
C ASN A 18 10.35 24.77 -20.27
N VAL A 19 10.63 26.06 -20.46
CA VAL A 19 10.20 26.80 -21.65
C VAL A 19 11.33 26.81 -22.66
N MET A 20 11.03 26.33 -23.85
CA MET A 20 11.95 26.36 -24.98
C MET A 20 11.72 27.65 -25.76
N PRO A 21 12.79 28.31 -26.22
CA PRO A 21 12.67 29.53 -27.01
C PRO A 21 11.90 29.29 -28.30
N ALA A 22 11.29 30.36 -28.81
CA ALA A 22 10.55 30.33 -30.04
C ALA A 22 11.38 29.71 -31.19
N ASP A 23 10.77 28.86 -31.95
CA ASP A 23 11.34 28.27 -33.17
C ASP A 23 11.27 29.24 -34.35
N CYS A 24 11.61 28.75 -35.56
CA CYS A 24 11.58 29.54 -36.79
C CYS A 24 10.16 30.02 -37.17
N SER A 25 9.11 29.44 -36.59
CA SER A 25 7.71 29.86 -36.77
C SER A 25 7.28 30.95 -35.78
N GLY A 26 8.14 31.24 -34.77
CA GLY A 26 7.83 32.19 -33.70
C GLY A 26 6.97 31.60 -32.60
N GLU A 27 6.77 30.27 -32.55
CA GLU A 27 6.05 29.58 -31.49
C GLU A 27 7.01 29.11 -30.39
N GLU A 28 6.66 29.46 -29.15
CA GLU A 28 7.31 28.93 -27.96
C GLU A 28 6.76 27.54 -27.61
N SER A 29 7.54 26.72 -26.96
CA SER A 29 7.03 25.48 -26.38
C SER A 29 7.36 25.35 -24.91
N MET A 30 6.38 24.91 -24.12
CA MET A 30 6.54 24.63 -22.70
C MET A 30 6.42 23.13 -22.46
N ILE A 31 7.39 22.58 -21.76
CA ILE A 31 7.45 21.15 -21.43
C ILE A 31 7.19 20.99 -19.95
N PHE A 32 6.19 20.13 -19.62
CA PHE A 32 5.90 19.68 -18.27
C PHE A 32 6.37 18.23 -18.14
N ASN A 33 7.36 17.99 -17.31
CA ASN A 33 7.85 16.64 -17.01
C ASN A 33 7.36 16.21 -15.64
N THR A 34 6.70 15.07 -15.60
CA THR A 34 6.39 14.34 -14.36
C THR A 34 7.13 13.00 -14.37
N THR A 35 7.07 12.26 -13.27
CA THR A 35 7.67 10.91 -13.19
C THR A 35 7.07 9.92 -14.19
N ARG A 36 5.86 10.19 -14.73
CA ARG A 36 5.09 9.27 -15.57
C ARG A 36 4.97 9.72 -17.03
N ARG A 37 5.06 11.01 -17.31
CA ARG A 37 4.78 11.55 -18.65
C ARG A 37 5.47 12.88 -18.86
N THR A 38 5.69 13.18 -20.12
CA THR A 38 6.10 14.50 -20.61
C THR A 38 4.97 15.07 -21.45
N LEU A 39 4.57 16.28 -21.15
CA LEU A 39 3.59 17.04 -21.94
C LEU A 39 4.31 18.21 -22.59
N ARG A 40 4.04 18.46 -23.86
CA ARG A 40 4.52 19.62 -24.59
C ARG A 40 3.32 20.45 -25.03
N VAL A 41 3.36 21.71 -24.73
CA VAL A 41 2.40 22.73 -25.15
C VAL A 41 3.10 23.70 -26.06
N GLU A 42 2.51 24.02 -27.18
CA GLU A 42 3.01 25.02 -28.16
C GLU A 42 2.03 26.18 -28.19
N GLY A 43 2.55 27.39 -28.26
CA GLY A 43 1.72 28.60 -28.30
C GLY A 43 2.53 29.88 -28.26
N GLN A 44 1.81 30.97 -28.26
CA GLN A 44 2.39 32.30 -28.11
C GLN A 44 2.32 32.75 -26.64
N ALA A 45 3.33 33.48 -26.18
CA ALA A 45 3.39 34.03 -24.82
C ALA A 45 3.41 32.99 -23.67
N LEU A 46 3.92 31.79 -23.91
CA LEU A 46 4.10 30.78 -22.86
C LEU A 46 5.07 31.25 -21.78
N HIS A 47 6.00 32.13 -22.12
CA HIS A 47 6.90 32.79 -21.19
C HIS A 47 6.12 33.63 -20.14
N ASN A 48 4.99 34.24 -20.52
CA ASN A 48 4.13 34.92 -19.55
C ASN A 48 3.46 33.95 -18.57
N VAL A 49 3.09 32.76 -19.04
CA VAL A 49 2.56 31.72 -18.16
C VAL A 49 3.61 31.29 -17.14
N GLU A 50 4.84 31.06 -17.59
CA GLU A 50 5.96 30.67 -16.72
C GLU A 50 6.26 31.73 -15.65
N ASN A 51 6.34 33.00 -16.05
CA ASN A 51 6.81 34.05 -15.15
C ASN A 51 5.69 34.75 -14.35
N ILE A 52 4.45 34.67 -14.81
CA ILE A 52 3.33 35.40 -14.17
C ILE A 52 2.37 34.41 -13.48
N VAL A 53 1.93 33.35 -14.17
CA VAL A 53 0.91 32.46 -13.64
C VAL A 53 1.45 31.41 -12.70
N LEU A 54 2.48 30.67 -13.14
CA LEU A 54 3.01 29.55 -12.37
C LEU A 54 3.53 29.92 -10.98
N PRO A 55 4.21 31.08 -10.77
CA PRO A 55 4.66 31.48 -9.44
C PRO A 55 3.53 31.81 -8.46
N LEU A 56 2.31 32.11 -8.97
CA LEU A 56 1.15 32.39 -8.14
C LEU A 56 0.40 31.10 -7.73
N LEU A 57 0.73 29.96 -8.34
CA LEU A 57 0.15 28.66 -8.02
C LEU A 57 0.91 27.98 -6.87
N ASP A 58 1.11 28.69 -5.77
CA ASP A 58 1.77 28.22 -4.56
C ASP A 58 0.79 27.67 -3.50
N GLY A 59 -0.52 27.73 -3.79
CA GLY A 59 -1.59 27.33 -2.88
C GLY A 59 -1.99 28.38 -1.85
N SER A 60 -1.32 29.53 -1.82
CA SER A 60 -1.64 30.61 -0.86
C SER A 60 -2.83 31.49 -1.31
N ARG A 61 -3.04 31.58 -2.61
CA ARG A 61 -4.03 32.47 -3.25
C ARG A 61 -5.19 31.70 -3.84
N THR A 62 -6.38 32.30 -3.77
CA THR A 62 -7.55 31.85 -4.53
C THR A 62 -7.39 32.23 -6.00
N ILE A 63 -8.13 31.53 -6.89
CA ILE A 63 -8.14 31.86 -8.32
C ILE A 63 -8.59 33.32 -8.55
N GLY A 64 -9.54 33.85 -7.74
CA GLY A 64 -9.95 35.25 -7.78
C GLY A 64 -8.79 36.20 -7.44
N GLU A 65 -8.06 35.93 -6.36
CA GLU A 65 -6.89 36.73 -5.97
C GLU A 65 -5.75 36.64 -7.00
N ILE A 66 -5.59 35.49 -7.67
CA ILE A 66 -4.62 35.32 -8.77
C ILE A 66 -5.04 36.19 -9.96
N ARG A 67 -6.34 36.20 -10.32
CA ARG A 67 -6.90 37.03 -11.39
C ARG A 67 -6.63 38.52 -11.12
N ASP A 68 -6.89 38.96 -9.89
CA ASP A 68 -6.64 40.35 -9.48
C ASP A 68 -5.14 40.71 -9.53
N ALA A 69 -4.28 39.78 -9.12
CA ALA A 69 -2.82 39.98 -9.13
C ALA A 69 -2.22 40.06 -10.55
N ILE A 70 -2.77 39.33 -11.51
CA ILE A 70 -2.34 39.34 -12.91
C ILE A 70 -2.83 40.62 -13.62
N GLY A 71 -4.01 41.10 -13.31
CA GLY A 71 -4.58 42.32 -13.89
C GLY A 71 -4.65 42.26 -15.42
N GLU A 72 -4.17 43.32 -16.09
CA GLU A 72 -4.20 43.43 -17.55
C GLU A 72 -3.11 42.63 -18.30
N GLN A 73 -2.19 41.95 -17.58
CA GLN A 73 -1.06 41.23 -18.19
C GLN A 73 -1.50 39.96 -18.94
N LEU A 74 -2.62 39.37 -18.55
CA LEU A 74 -3.27 38.25 -19.24
C LEU A 74 -4.79 38.47 -19.27
N THR A 75 -5.42 38.05 -20.37
CA THR A 75 -6.88 38.07 -20.41
C THR A 75 -7.47 36.96 -19.52
N ASP A 76 -8.66 37.17 -18.97
CA ASP A 76 -9.39 36.16 -18.19
C ASP A 76 -9.55 34.84 -18.98
N SER A 77 -9.78 34.94 -20.29
CA SER A 77 -9.89 33.76 -21.15
C SER A 77 -8.59 32.97 -21.19
N SER A 78 -7.44 33.64 -21.35
CA SER A 78 -6.14 32.99 -21.40
C SER A 78 -5.75 32.37 -20.04
N LEU A 79 -6.04 33.06 -18.94
CA LEU A 79 -5.84 32.52 -17.61
C LEU A 79 -6.70 31.26 -17.39
N ASN A 80 -7.98 31.31 -17.72
CA ASN A 80 -8.87 30.17 -17.55
C ASN A 80 -8.42 28.98 -18.39
N GLN A 81 -8.02 29.19 -19.66
CA GLN A 81 -7.46 28.12 -20.52
C GLN A 81 -6.21 27.50 -19.93
N CYS A 82 -5.32 28.32 -19.35
CA CYS A 82 -4.11 27.84 -18.68
C CYS A 82 -4.47 26.99 -17.45
N LEU A 83 -5.34 27.49 -16.57
CA LEU A 83 -5.74 26.77 -15.36
C LEU A 83 -6.49 25.47 -15.69
N GLU A 84 -7.41 25.49 -16.67
CA GLU A 84 -8.11 24.30 -17.17
C GLU A 84 -7.12 23.26 -17.72
N PHE A 85 -6.16 23.69 -18.54
CA PHE A 85 -5.11 22.80 -19.03
C PHE A 85 -4.32 22.15 -17.88
N LEU A 86 -3.89 22.94 -16.89
CA LEU A 86 -3.13 22.44 -15.73
C LEU A 86 -3.97 21.45 -14.90
N MET A 87 -5.27 21.74 -14.70
CA MET A 87 -6.19 20.88 -13.95
C MET A 87 -6.50 19.59 -14.71
N ASP A 88 -6.85 19.66 -16.00
CA ASP A 88 -7.19 18.50 -16.84
C ASP A 88 -6.00 17.55 -16.98
N ASN A 89 -4.81 18.13 -17.00
CA ASN A 89 -3.56 17.37 -17.01
C ASN A 89 -3.03 17.04 -15.59
N ARG A 90 -3.76 17.41 -14.53
CA ARG A 90 -3.38 17.08 -13.15
C ARG A 90 -1.97 17.53 -12.79
N LEU A 91 -1.58 18.69 -13.25
CA LEU A 91 -0.30 19.33 -12.94
C LEU A 91 -0.41 20.21 -11.69
N VAL A 92 -1.64 20.56 -11.32
CA VAL A 92 -1.98 21.32 -10.10
C VAL A 92 -2.91 20.52 -9.21
N GLU A 93 -2.87 20.82 -7.93
CA GLU A 93 -3.75 20.26 -6.90
C GLU A 93 -4.50 21.38 -6.17
N GLU A 94 -5.65 21.07 -5.60
CA GLU A 94 -6.34 21.98 -4.69
C GLU A 94 -5.62 22.03 -3.35
N SER A 95 -5.16 23.22 -2.95
CA SER A 95 -4.51 23.42 -1.64
C SER A 95 -5.53 23.26 -0.51
N LEU A 96 -5.18 22.48 0.52
CA LEU A 96 -6.01 22.31 1.70
C LEU A 96 -5.85 23.51 2.63
N GLU A 97 -6.96 24.12 3.05
CA GLU A 97 -6.96 25.36 3.87
C GLU A 97 -6.34 25.22 5.26
N ASN A 98 -6.15 24.00 5.80
CA ASN A 98 -5.63 23.78 7.14
C ASN A 98 -4.17 23.31 7.14
N THR A 99 -3.24 24.28 7.20
CA THR A 99 -1.79 24.05 7.36
C THR A 99 -1.42 23.32 8.66
N ASN A 100 -2.25 23.36 9.70
CA ASN A 100 -1.98 22.68 10.98
C ASN A 100 -2.07 21.15 10.92
N ASP A 101 -2.74 20.58 9.90
CA ASP A 101 -2.84 19.12 9.66
C ASP A 101 -1.72 18.62 8.71
N LEU A 102 -1.00 19.53 8.08
CA LEU A 102 0.07 19.24 7.12
C LEU A 102 1.36 18.76 7.78
N ASP A 103 1.72 19.30 8.94
CA ASP A 103 3.03 19.00 9.57
C ASP A 103 3.12 17.53 10.03
N SER A 104 2.04 16.94 10.54
CA SER A 104 2.02 15.54 10.98
C SER A 104 1.89 14.53 9.83
N ARG A 105 1.50 14.97 8.62
CA ARG A 105 1.22 14.12 7.45
C ARG A 105 2.04 14.47 6.21
N ALA A 106 3.02 15.36 6.37
CA ALA A 106 3.89 15.79 5.25
C ALA A 106 4.60 14.63 4.55
N TYR A 107 4.92 13.55 5.29
CA TYR A 107 5.55 12.34 4.74
C TYR A 107 4.66 11.60 3.72
N LEU A 108 3.34 11.82 3.72
CA LEU A 108 2.40 11.22 2.77
C LEU A 108 2.27 12.02 1.46
N LEU A 109 2.74 13.27 1.40
CA LEU A 109 2.55 14.15 0.25
C LEU A 109 3.06 13.54 -1.06
N PRO A 110 4.27 12.95 -1.14
CA PRO A 110 4.76 12.41 -2.40
C PRO A 110 3.88 11.31 -2.98
N GLN A 111 3.36 10.41 -2.12
CA GLN A 111 2.51 9.32 -2.60
C GLN A 111 1.09 9.82 -2.94
N ILE A 112 0.55 10.78 -2.22
CA ILE A 112 -0.76 11.37 -2.52
C ILE A 112 -0.71 12.12 -3.85
N SER A 113 0.36 12.87 -4.12
CA SER A 113 0.58 13.50 -5.42
C SER A 113 0.67 12.47 -6.55
N LEU A 114 1.31 11.32 -6.33
CA LEU A 114 1.32 10.22 -7.29
C LEU A 114 -0.09 9.66 -7.53
N TYR A 115 -0.89 9.48 -6.49
CA TYR A 115 -2.29 9.03 -6.64
C TYR A 115 -3.12 10.04 -7.43
N HIS A 116 -2.88 11.33 -7.25
CA HIS A 116 -3.51 12.38 -8.05
C HIS A 116 -3.16 12.25 -9.54
N GLU A 117 -1.90 12.03 -9.89
CA GLU A 117 -1.50 11.73 -11.27
C GLU A 117 -2.15 10.46 -11.82
N LEU A 118 -2.41 9.46 -10.96
CA LEU A 118 -3.11 8.22 -11.33
C LEU A 118 -4.62 8.41 -11.53
N GLY A 119 -5.16 9.55 -11.14
CA GLY A 119 -6.54 9.88 -11.37
C GLY A 119 -7.44 9.87 -10.16
N PHE A 120 -6.86 9.74 -8.98
CA PHE A 120 -7.62 9.80 -7.75
C PHE A 120 -7.76 11.24 -7.27
N ASP A 121 -8.90 11.55 -6.66
CA ASP A 121 -9.00 12.75 -5.84
C ASP A 121 -8.11 12.59 -4.61
N GLN A 122 -7.33 13.62 -4.28
CA GLN A 122 -6.39 13.56 -3.17
C GLN A 122 -7.07 13.43 -1.80
N LYS A 123 -8.21 14.12 -1.62
CA LYS A 123 -8.99 14.06 -0.38
C LYS A 123 -9.56 12.66 -0.19
N ASP A 124 -10.10 12.07 -1.28
CA ASP A 124 -10.64 10.70 -1.26
C ASP A 124 -9.54 9.67 -1.04
N ALA A 125 -8.39 9.79 -1.70
CA ALA A 125 -7.26 8.89 -1.49
C ALA A 125 -6.77 8.93 -0.04
N ARG A 126 -6.57 10.12 0.54
CA ARG A 126 -6.21 10.28 1.96
C ARG A 126 -7.24 9.69 2.90
N LYS A 127 -8.54 9.98 2.64
CA LYS A 127 -9.65 9.49 3.45
C LYS A 127 -9.75 7.97 3.40
N ASN A 128 -9.63 7.37 2.22
CA ASN A 128 -9.72 5.93 2.05
C ASN A 128 -8.57 5.20 2.77
N LEU A 129 -7.35 5.73 2.70
CA LEU A 129 -6.21 5.16 3.43
C LEU A 129 -6.38 5.36 4.95
N ALA A 130 -6.71 6.57 5.40
CA ALA A 130 -6.86 6.89 6.81
C ALA A 130 -8.03 6.15 7.48
N ASN A 131 -9.07 5.79 6.74
CA ASN A 131 -10.20 4.99 7.24
C ASN A 131 -9.94 3.47 7.11
N GLY A 132 -8.91 3.06 6.37
CA GLY A 132 -8.58 1.65 6.15
C GLY A 132 -8.24 0.94 7.47
N ARG A 133 -8.86 -0.23 7.70
CA ARG A 133 -8.70 -1.07 8.88
C ARG A 133 -8.22 -2.45 8.47
N ILE A 134 -7.00 -2.82 8.83
CA ILE A 134 -6.36 -4.05 8.37
C ILE A 134 -5.88 -4.88 9.55
N ALA A 135 -6.25 -6.17 9.58
CA ALA A 135 -5.69 -7.11 10.54
C ALA A 135 -4.54 -7.90 9.90
N VAL A 136 -3.41 -7.98 10.58
CA VAL A 136 -2.22 -8.71 10.14
C VAL A 136 -1.96 -9.86 11.12
N PHE A 137 -2.08 -11.08 10.63
CA PHE A 137 -1.82 -12.30 11.41
C PHE A 137 -0.44 -12.87 11.07
N GLY A 138 0.41 -12.94 12.10
CA GLY A 138 1.80 -13.39 12.00
C GLY A 138 2.79 -12.25 11.71
N LEU A 139 3.68 -11.97 12.65
CA LEU A 139 4.59 -10.81 12.62
C LEU A 139 6.07 -11.21 12.68
N GLY A 140 6.37 -12.45 12.32
CA GLY A 140 7.75 -12.96 12.35
C GLY A 140 8.64 -12.54 11.18
N GLY A 141 8.06 -12.03 10.09
CA GLY A 141 8.78 -11.67 8.87
C GLY A 141 7.93 -10.86 7.92
N SER A 142 7.32 -11.52 6.92
CA SER A 142 6.52 -10.83 5.89
C SER A 142 5.39 -9.97 6.48
N GLY A 143 4.74 -10.43 7.54
CA GLY A 143 3.65 -9.67 8.17
C GLY A 143 4.13 -8.42 8.92
N LEU A 144 5.31 -8.47 9.56
CA LEU A 144 5.90 -7.28 10.17
C LEU A 144 6.17 -6.20 9.12
N ILE A 145 6.81 -6.59 8.01
CA ILE A 145 7.11 -5.66 6.91
C ILE A 145 5.82 -5.13 6.28
N ALA A 146 4.79 -5.98 6.13
CA ALA A 146 3.49 -5.52 5.66
C ALA A 146 2.89 -4.47 6.60
N ALA A 147 2.88 -4.71 7.92
CA ALA A 147 2.33 -3.79 8.91
C ALA A 147 3.06 -2.43 8.93
N ILE A 148 4.41 -2.44 8.87
CA ILE A 148 5.22 -1.22 8.78
C ILE A 148 4.90 -0.44 7.49
N ASN A 149 4.86 -1.14 6.34
CA ASN A 149 4.58 -0.50 5.06
C ASN A 149 3.15 0.06 4.99
N LEU A 150 2.16 -0.61 5.60
CA LEU A 150 0.80 -0.08 5.72
C LEU A 150 0.76 1.21 6.54
N ALA A 151 1.48 1.26 7.66
CA ALA A 151 1.59 2.46 8.48
C ALA A 151 2.29 3.59 7.70
N THR A 152 3.39 3.28 7.01
CA THR A 152 4.10 4.25 6.16
C THR A 152 3.21 4.75 5.01
N ALA A 153 2.32 3.91 4.48
CA ALA A 153 1.36 4.29 3.45
C ALA A 153 0.17 5.11 3.97
N GLY A 154 0.03 5.27 5.29
CA GLY A 154 -1.03 6.06 5.92
C GLY A 154 -2.34 5.31 6.13
N ILE A 155 -2.31 3.99 6.28
CA ILE A 155 -3.46 3.21 6.76
C ILE A 155 -3.77 3.62 8.19
N GLY A 156 -5.04 3.93 8.47
CA GLY A 156 -5.44 4.51 9.76
C GLY A 156 -5.42 3.52 10.92
N PHE A 157 -5.66 2.23 10.68
CA PHE A 157 -5.71 1.22 11.73
C PHE A 157 -5.07 -0.11 11.31
N VAL A 158 -4.18 -0.63 12.14
CA VAL A 158 -3.57 -1.97 11.94
C VAL A 158 -3.70 -2.80 13.22
N ARG A 159 -4.41 -3.92 13.15
CA ARG A 159 -4.49 -4.92 14.22
C ARG A 159 -3.36 -5.93 14.06
N LEU A 160 -2.51 -6.04 15.07
CA LEU A 160 -1.28 -6.81 15.08
C LEU A 160 -1.49 -8.13 15.86
N CYS A 161 -1.76 -9.22 15.15
CA CYS A 161 -2.13 -10.51 15.72
C CYS A 161 -0.95 -11.50 15.67
N ASP A 162 -0.23 -11.66 16.76
CA ASP A 162 0.82 -12.68 16.92
C ASP A 162 1.02 -13.00 18.41
N ASP A 163 0.92 -14.27 18.77
CA ASP A 163 1.09 -14.79 20.14
C ASP A 163 2.52 -15.25 20.43
N ALA A 164 3.43 -15.14 19.48
CA ALA A 164 4.82 -15.57 19.62
C ALA A 164 5.72 -14.44 20.12
N CYS A 165 6.76 -14.84 20.87
CA CYS A 165 7.84 -13.95 21.24
C CYS A 165 8.91 -13.88 20.14
N ILE A 166 9.69 -12.82 20.17
CA ILE A 166 10.85 -12.62 19.30
C ILE A 166 11.91 -13.67 19.62
N LEU A 167 12.33 -14.37 18.60
CA LEU A 167 13.45 -15.32 18.65
C LEU A 167 14.73 -14.67 18.12
N PRO A 168 15.92 -15.26 18.38
CA PRO A 168 17.17 -14.75 17.80
C PRO A 168 17.14 -14.60 16.28
N ALA A 169 16.43 -15.49 15.58
CA ALA A 169 16.26 -15.41 14.13
C ALA A 169 15.38 -14.23 13.66
N ASP A 170 14.46 -13.78 14.47
CA ASP A 170 13.59 -12.65 14.16
C ASP A 170 14.30 -11.31 14.42
N SER A 171 15.34 -11.28 15.24
CA SER A 171 15.94 -10.05 15.76
C SER A 171 16.47 -9.12 14.67
N LEU A 172 16.93 -9.67 13.54
CA LEU A 172 17.37 -8.88 12.39
C LEU A 172 16.21 -8.21 11.64
N MET A 173 15.06 -8.88 11.56
CA MET A 173 13.86 -8.35 10.91
C MET A 173 13.15 -7.32 11.79
N MET A 174 13.18 -7.51 13.09
CA MET A 174 12.66 -6.61 14.11
C MET A 174 13.63 -5.46 14.41
N SER A 175 14.20 -4.86 13.35
CA SER A 175 15.36 -3.98 13.35
C SER A 175 15.25 -2.75 14.26
N GLY A 176 16.40 -2.29 14.71
CA GLY A 176 16.60 -1.14 15.58
C GLY A 176 16.70 -1.50 17.06
N SER A 177 16.28 -2.69 17.49
CA SER A 177 16.24 -3.09 18.91
C SER A 177 17.31 -4.12 19.27
N GLY A 178 17.94 -4.75 18.28
CA GLY A 178 18.98 -5.74 18.48
C GLY A 178 18.54 -6.94 19.33
N LEU A 179 19.50 -7.69 19.84
CA LEU A 179 19.28 -8.87 20.67
C LEU A 179 18.54 -8.60 22.00
N ASN A 180 18.42 -7.33 22.40
CA ASN A 180 17.81 -6.93 23.67
C ASN A 180 16.27 -7.13 23.71
N LYS A 181 15.64 -7.47 22.59
CA LYS A 181 14.17 -7.67 22.49
C LYS A 181 13.75 -9.14 22.42
N ILE A 182 14.72 -10.06 22.44
CA ILE A 182 14.41 -11.49 22.48
C ILE A 182 13.54 -11.77 23.72
N GLY A 183 12.43 -12.50 23.49
CA GLY A 183 11.45 -12.82 24.53
C GLY A 183 10.31 -11.80 24.68
N THR A 184 10.37 -10.62 24.03
CA THR A 184 9.22 -9.71 23.91
C THR A 184 8.25 -10.25 22.86
N PHE A 185 6.94 -10.02 23.02
CA PHE A 185 5.95 -10.37 21.99
C PHE A 185 6.23 -9.62 20.69
N ARG A 186 6.12 -10.33 19.55
CA ARG A 186 6.32 -9.74 18.21
C ARG A 186 5.34 -8.61 17.93
N SER A 187 4.07 -8.76 18.35
CA SER A 187 3.02 -7.75 18.19
C SER A 187 3.34 -6.45 18.96
N VAL A 188 3.90 -6.55 20.17
CA VAL A 188 4.34 -5.40 20.97
C VAL A 188 5.46 -4.63 20.28
N GLU A 189 6.48 -5.34 19.79
CA GLU A 189 7.60 -4.70 19.10
C GLU A 189 7.16 -4.11 17.74
N ALA A 190 6.28 -4.78 17.01
CA ALA A 190 5.70 -4.25 15.78
C ALA A 190 4.93 -2.93 16.02
N ALA A 191 4.11 -2.87 17.07
CA ALA A 191 3.41 -1.65 17.46
C ALA A 191 4.38 -0.51 17.77
N ARG A 192 5.45 -0.78 18.52
CA ARG A 192 6.49 0.21 18.83
C ARG A 192 7.17 0.75 17.56
N GLN A 193 7.43 -0.12 16.57
CA GLN A 193 8.01 0.31 15.30
C GLN A 193 7.04 1.18 14.51
N ILE A 194 5.75 0.84 14.46
CA ILE A 194 4.72 1.67 13.83
C ILE A 194 4.63 3.03 14.53
N GLU A 195 4.60 3.06 15.85
CA GLU A 195 4.58 4.30 16.64
C GLU A 195 5.81 5.18 16.33
N SER A 196 6.98 4.58 16.15
CA SER A 196 8.21 5.31 15.82
C SER A 196 8.20 6.00 14.45
N ILE A 197 7.29 5.62 13.55
CA ILE A 197 7.11 6.32 12.26
C ILE A 197 6.51 7.71 12.49
N GLY A 198 5.80 7.92 13.60
CA GLY A 198 5.16 9.20 13.91
C GLY A 198 3.97 9.52 13.00
N GLY A 199 3.39 8.48 12.36
CA GLY A 199 2.26 8.62 11.43
C GLY A 199 0.89 8.63 12.12
N ILE A 200 -0.15 8.44 11.32
CA ILE A 200 -1.56 8.47 11.75
C ILE A 200 -2.10 7.10 12.16
N THR A 201 -1.31 6.04 12.02
CA THR A 201 -1.76 4.67 12.19
C THR A 201 -1.93 4.33 13.67
N GLU A 202 -3.14 3.93 14.04
CA GLU A 202 -3.43 3.29 15.32
C GLU A 202 -3.05 1.80 15.22
N ALA A 203 -2.22 1.30 16.15
CA ALA A 203 -1.80 -0.08 16.22
C ALA A 203 -2.43 -0.78 17.42
N GLU A 204 -3.30 -1.77 17.16
CA GLU A 204 -3.90 -2.61 18.21
C GLU A 204 -3.09 -3.91 18.35
N ILE A 205 -2.72 -4.24 19.60
CA ILE A 205 -1.89 -5.40 19.93
C ILE A 205 -2.77 -6.57 20.37
N VAL A 206 -2.60 -7.74 19.71
CA VAL A 206 -3.24 -8.99 20.07
C VAL A 206 -2.18 -10.06 20.28
N THR A 207 -2.05 -10.53 21.54
CA THR A 207 -1.02 -11.50 21.98
C THR A 207 -1.57 -12.88 22.32
N ASP A 208 -2.90 -13.04 22.35
CA ASP A 208 -3.57 -14.28 22.77
C ASP A 208 -4.88 -14.54 22.02
N GLY A 209 -5.56 -15.64 22.36
CA GLY A 209 -6.86 -15.97 21.78
C GLY A 209 -6.86 -16.47 20.34
N LEU A 210 -5.70 -16.53 19.67
CA LEU A 210 -5.60 -16.92 18.25
C LEU A 210 -5.90 -18.41 18.00
N ASN A 211 -6.15 -19.18 19.05
CA ASN A 211 -6.57 -20.59 18.98
C ASN A 211 -8.07 -20.76 19.13
N ASP A 212 -8.84 -19.70 19.39
CA ASP A 212 -10.27 -19.72 19.56
C ASP A 212 -11.00 -19.02 18.40
N ASP A 213 -11.97 -19.71 17.79
CA ASP A 213 -12.73 -19.17 16.65
C ASP A 213 -13.62 -17.98 17.03
N ALA A 214 -14.16 -17.94 18.27
CA ALA A 214 -15.00 -16.83 18.71
C ALA A 214 -14.15 -15.55 18.85
N THR A 215 -12.98 -15.67 19.45
CA THR A 215 -12.01 -14.56 19.53
C THR A 215 -11.57 -14.10 18.15
N ILE A 216 -11.21 -15.03 17.26
CA ILE A 216 -10.83 -14.65 15.89
C ILE A 216 -11.99 -13.93 15.19
N ASN A 217 -13.24 -14.41 15.31
CA ASN A 217 -14.40 -13.75 14.70
C ASN A 217 -14.51 -12.29 15.17
N SER A 218 -14.38 -12.02 16.46
CA SER A 218 -14.44 -10.65 16.98
C SER A 218 -13.32 -9.76 16.42
N LEU A 219 -12.13 -10.32 16.17
CA LEU A 219 -11.02 -9.61 15.54
C LEU A 219 -11.25 -9.32 14.05
N LEU A 220 -12.21 -9.98 13.41
CA LEU A 220 -12.52 -9.82 11.99
C LEU A 220 -13.73 -8.89 11.74
N GLU A 221 -14.48 -8.49 12.76
CA GLU A 221 -15.75 -7.78 12.58
C GLU A 221 -15.59 -6.39 11.97
N ASP A 222 -14.57 -5.65 12.36
CA ASP A 222 -14.38 -4.23 12.04
C ASP A 222 -13.16 -3.95 11.16
N VAL A 223 -12.69 -4.96 10.40
CA VAL A 223 -11.57 -4.80 9.47
C VAL A 223 -12.03 -4.93 8.01
N ASP A 224 -11.37 -4.19 7.13
CA ASP A 224 -11.64 -4.21 5.69
C ASP A 224 -10.88 -5.30 4.97
N LEU A 225 -9.72 -5.70 5.51
CA LEU A 225 -8.83 -6.71 4.94
C LEU A 225 -8.11 -7.48 6.05
N VAL A 226 -7.95 -8.78 5.83
CA VAL A 226 -7.12 -9.64 6.65
C VAL A 226 -5.89 -10.09 5.87
N ILE A 227 -4.70 -9.78 6.37
CA ILE A 227 -3.42 -10.28 5.84
C ILE A 227 -2.98 -11.46 6.71
N VAL A 228 -2.55 -12.54 6.06
CA VAL A 228 -2.00 -13.72 6.75
C VAL A 228 -0.59 -13.97 6.25
N ALA A 229 0.41 -13.71 7.12
CA ALA A 229 1.79 -14.02 6.85
C ALA A 229 2.05 -15.52 7.12
N THR A 230 1.99 -16.34 6.07
CA THR A 230 2.05 -17.80 6.15
C THR A 230 3.42 -18.33 6.55
N ASP A 231 4.44 -17.52 6.52
CA ASP A 231 5.79 -17.80 7.06
C ASP A 231 5.86 -17.68 8.60
N ALA A 232 4.92 -16.95 9.20
CA ALA A 232 4.91 -16.67 10.63
C ALA A 232 3.79 -17.39 11.38
N VAL A 233 2.67 -17.74 10.72
CA VAL A 233 1.54 -18.45 11.35
C VAL A 233 1.60 -19.96 11.13
N SER A 234 0.88 -20.71 11.96
CA SER A 234 0.66 -22.13 11.71
C SER A 234 -0.24 -22.32 10.48
N VAL A 235 -0.03 -23.42 9.75
CA VAL A 235 -0.89 -23.78 8.60
C VAL A 235 -2.34 -23.92 9.03
N ASN A 236 -2.58 -24.47 10.23
CA ASN A 236 -3.92 -24.62 10.80
C ASN A 236 -4.60 -23.24 11.02
N LEU A 237 -3.87 -22.25 11.53
CA LEU A 237 -4.43 -20.89 11.70
C LEU A 237 -4.77 -20.26 10.34
N ALA A 238 -3.91 -20.45 9.32
CA ALA A 238 -4.20 -19.94 7.98
C ALA A 238 -5.48 -20.59 7.38
N TYR A 239 -5.68 -21.89 7.57
CA TYR A 239 -6.92 -22.56 7.14
C TYR A 239 -8.16 -22.08 7.91
N ARG A 240 -8.03 -21.86 9.22
CA ARG A 240 -9.12 -21.32 10.06
C ARG A 240 -9.50 -19.91 9.62
N LEU A 241 -8.51 -19.02 9.43
CA LEU A 241 -8.73 -17.67 8.93
C LEU A 241 -9.41 -17.68 7.56
N ASN A 242 -8.94 -18.54 6.61
CA ASN A 242 -9.61 -18.67 5.32
C ASN A 242 -11.10 -19.07 5.45
N ARG A 243 -11.42 -20.02 6.33
CA ARG A 243 -12.79 -20.43 6.58
C ARG A 243 -13.65 -19.34 7.23
N LEU A 244 -13.11 -18.65 8.24
CA LEU A 244 -13.83 -17.60 8.98
C LEU A 244 -14.03 -16.36 8.11
N CYS A 245 -13.00 -15.93 7.38
CA CYS A 245 -13.09 -14.81 6.44
C CYS A 245 -14.12 -15.05 5.35
N LEU A 246 -14.17 -16.25 4.76
CA LEU A 246 -15.20 -16.62 3.78
C LEU A 246 -16.62 -16.58 4.38
N LYS A 247 -16.79 -17.06 5.63
CA LYS A 247 -18.07 -17.02 6.33
C LYS A 247 -18.52 -15.59 6.62
N MET A 248 -17.61 -14.72 7.03
CA MET A 248 -17.87 -13.33 7.38
C MET A 248 -17.79 -12.37 6.19
N GLN A 249 -17.53 -12.88 4.99
CA GLN A 249 -17.32 -12.08 3.78
C GLN A 249 -16.22 -11.02 3.95
N ARG A 250 -15.14 -11.36 4.69
CA ARG A 250 -13.98 -10.50 4.86
C ARG A 250 -12.91 -10.87 3.82
N PRO A 251 -12.37 -9.89 3.10
CA PRO A 251 -11.24 -10.11 2.19
C PRO A 251 -10.05 -10.70 2.95
N LEU A 252 -9.40 -11.72 2.35
CA LEU A 252 -8.23 -12.38 2.90
C LEU A 252 -7.09 -12.37 1.89
N LEU A 253 -5.94 -11.87 2.29
CA LEU A 253 -4.72 -11.84 1.49
C LEU A 253 -3.62 -12.65 2.18
N PRO A 254 -3.40 -13.91 1.79
CA PRO A 254 -2.28 -14.70 2.30
C PRO A 254 -0.98 -14.36 1.56
N GLY A 255 0.14 -14.54 2.22
CA GLY A 255 1.47 -14.48 1.61
C GLY A 255 2.55 -14.91 2.59
N GLY A 256 3.70 -15.32 2.09
CA GLY A 256 4.83 -15.73 2.91
C GLY A 256 6.03 -16.12 2.08
N ALA A 257 7.20 -16.11 2.70
CA ALA A 257 8.45 -16.55 2.11
C ALA A 257 8.96 -17.82 2.78
N ALA A 258 9.51 -18.73 2.00
CA ALA A 258 10.15 -19.95 2.50
C ALA A 258 11.32 -20.33 1.58
N GLY A 259 12.50 -20.55 2.19
CA GLY A 259 13.71 -20.84 1.41
C GLY A 259 14.04 -19.68 0.47
N VAL A 260 14.00 -19.97 -0.81
CA VAL A 260 14.29 -19.03 -1.91
C VAL A 260 13.06 -18.62 -2.69
N GLU A 261 11.87 -18.87 -2.18
CA GLU A 261 10.60 -18.58 -2.83
C GLU A 261 9.72 -17.71 -1.95
N GLY A 262 8.93 -16.85 -2.58
CA GLY A 262 7.90 -16.06 -1.96
C GLY A 262 6.57 -16.19 -2.70
N THR A 263 5.46 -16.04 -1.98
CA THR A 263 4.13 -16.06 -2.56
C THR A 263 3.27 -14.95 -1.97
N VAL A 264 2.40 -14.34 -2.81
CA VAL A 264 1.38 -13.38 -2.37
C VAL A 264 0.05 -13.71 -3.06
N GLY A 265 -1.03 -13.79 -2.29
CA GLY A 265 -2.35 -14.15 -2.79
C GLY A 265 -2.64 -15.67 -2.77
N PRO A 266 -3.71 -16.10 -3.44
CA PRO A 266 -4.70 -15.25 -4.10
C PRO A 266 -5.47 -14.38 -3.10
N LEU A 267 -5.81 -13.14 -3.47
CA LEU A 267 -6.75 -12.36 -2.69
C LEU A 267 -8.14 -12.97 -2.82
N VAL A 268 -8.74 -13.25 -1.68
CA VAL A 268 -10.02 -13.94 -1.56
C VAL A 268 -11.09 -12.94 -1.14
N PHE A 269 -12.06 -12.64 -2.01
CA PHE A 269 -13.18 -11.75 -1.70
C PHE A 269 -14.49 -12.49 -1.39
N SER A 270 -14.69 -13.65 -2.01
CA SER A 270 -15.97 -14.36 -1.95
C SER A 270 -15.82 -15.86 -2.16
N GLN A 271 -16.88 -16.61 -1.84
CA GLN A 271 -16.92 -18.06 -2.03
C GLN A 271 -16.91 -18.46 -3.52
N ASP A 272 -17.22 -17.55 -4.43
CA ASP A 272 -17.25 -17.84 -5.88
C ASP A 272 -15.86 -17.82 -6.52
N LYS A 273 -14.88 -17.22 -5.85
CA LYS A 273 -13.48 -17.16 -6.28
C LYS A 273 -12.63 -18.23 -5.61
N PRO A 274 -11.43 -18.54 -6.16
CA PRO A 274 -10.50 -19.45 -5.51
C PRO A 274 -10.06 -18.88 -4.17
N CYS A 275 -10.01 -19.72 -3.15
CA CYS A 275 -9.57 -19.35 -1.81
C CYS A 275 -8.17 -19.94 -1.48
N TYR A 276 -7.64 -19.60 -0.30
CA TYR A 276 -6.36 -20.15 0.15
C TYR A 276 -6.31 -21.68 0.14
N LEU A 277 -7.41 -22.34 0.53
CA LEU A 277 -7.49 -23.81 0.47
C LEU A 277 -7.43 -24.33 -0.98
N CYS A 278 -8.06 -23.64 -1.94
CA CYS A 278 -7.97 -24.01 -3.37
C CYS A 278 -6.51 -23.96 -3.84
N TYR A 279 -5.78 -22.91 -3.47
CA TYR A 279 -4.35 -22.79 -3.75
C TYR A 279 -3.55 -23.95 -3.13
N ARG A 280 -3.71 -24.18 -1.82
CA ARG A 280 -2.95 -25.24 -1.10
C ARG A 280 -3.20 -26.63 -1.67
N MET A 281 -4.44 -26.97 -1.96
CA MET A 281 -4.77 -28.26 -2.54
C MET A 281 -4.12 -28.47 -3.92
N ARG A 282 -4.03 -27.41 -4.74
CA ARG A 282 -3.36 -27.50 -6.05
C ARG A 282 -1.85 -27.57 -5.90
N SER A 283 -1.27 -26.78 -5.01
CA SER A 283 0.15 -26.85 -4.67
C SER A 283 0.54 -28.27 -4.27
N MET A 284 -0.23 -28.88 -3.36
CA MET A 284 0.01 -30.26 -2.92
C MET A 284 -0.18 -31.28 -4.05
N ALA A 285 -1.18 -31.09 -4.93
CA ALA A 285 -1.39 -31.98 -6.07
C ALA A 285 -0.26 -31.91 -7.12
N CYS A 286 0.48 -30.81 -7.16
CA CYS A 286 1.67 -30.63 -8.02
C CYS A 286 2.96 -31.10 -7.34
N SER A 287 2.93 -31.42 -6.06
CA SER A 287 4.10 -31.92 -5.33
C SER A 287 4.45 -33.34 -5.75
N LYS A 288 5.74 -33.65 -5.72
CA LYS A 288 6.20 -35.04 -5.93
C LYS A 288 5.85 -35.96 -4.75
N PHE A 289 5.69 -35.39 -3.57
CA PHE A 289 5.47 -36.13 -2.31
C PHE A 289 4.40 -35.46 -1.44
N PRO A 290 3.13 -35.40 -1.88
CA PRO A 290 2.07 -34.67 -1.17
C PRO A 290 1.83 -35.20 0.24
N GLU A 291 1.98 -36.51 0.46
CA GLU A 291 1.81 -37.14 1.76
C GLU A 291 2.91 -36.70 2.75
N ALA A 292 4.15 -36.56 2.27
CA ALA A 292 5.25 -36.07 3.08
C ALA A 292 5.05 -34.60 3.46
N GLU A 293 4.57 -33.75 2.54
CA GLU A 293 4.24 -32.35 2.85
C GLU A 293 3.14 -32.26 3.93
N LEU A 294 2.08 -33.07 3.79
CA LEU A 294 1.01 -33.11 4.78
C LEU A 294 1.52 -33.57 6.16
N ALA A 295 2.40 -34.59 6.19
CA ALA A 295 3.00 -35.05 7.43
C ALA A 295 3.85 -33.96 8.09
N VAL A 296 4.63 -33.22 7.30
CA VAL A 296 5.41 -32.06 7.79
C VAL A 296 4.50 -30.96 8.32
N GLU A 297 3.41 -30.62 7.62
CA GLU A 297 2.43 -29.65 8.12
C GLU A 297 1.83 -30.07 9.47
N GLN A 298 1.44 -31.33 9.61
CA GLN A 298 0.91 -31.86 10.87
C GLN A 298 1.93 -31.81 12.00
N LEU A 299 3.18 -32.14 11.70
CA LEU A 299 4.28 -32.06 12.66
C LEU A 299 4.51 -30.63 13.14
N LEU A 300 4.63 -29.70 12.22
CA LEU A 300 4.83 -28.27 12.52
C LEU A 300 3.66 -27.68 13.33
N ASN A 301 2.44 -28.09 13.07
CA ASN A 301 1.29 -27.66 13.86
C ASN A 301 1.31 -28.20 15.30
N ARG A 302 1.89 -29.37 15.53
CA ARG A 302 2.07 -29.94 16.88
C ARG A 302 3.21 -29.29 17.63
N GLU A 303 4.36 -29.10 16.98
CA GLU A 303 5.58 -28.57 17.59
C GLU A 303 5.53 -27.08 17.93
N ARG A 304 4.73 -26.30 17.23
CA ARG A 304 4.58 -24.86 17.49
C ARG A 304 4.16 -24.54 18.94
N ARG A 305 3.57 -25.50 19.63
CA ARG A 305 3.22 -25.36 21.06
C ARG A 305 4.40 -25.51 22.01
N SER A 306 5.50 -26.11 21.55
CA SER A 306 6.63 -26.48 22.43
C SER A 306 7.95 -25.83 22.04
N GLN A 307 8.31 -25.79 20.76
CA GLN A 307 9.53 -25.12 20.26
C GLN A 307 9.35 -24.74 18.79
N PRO A 308 9.38 -23.44 18.43
CA PRO A 308 9.35 -23.04 17.03
C PRO A 308 10.64 -23.44 16.34
N ARG A 309 10.55 -24.27 15.30
CA ARG A 309 11.69 -24.57 14.44
C ARG A 309 12.02 -23.35 13.58
N LEU A 310 13.32 -23.04 13.52
CA LEU A 310 13.84 -22.11 12.54
C LEU A 310 13.59 -22.69 11.14
N ARG A 311 12.89 -21.94 10.29
CA ARG A 311 12.79 -22.25 8.87
C ARG A 311 13.91 -21.52 8.15
N GLU A 312 14.56 -22.23 7.24
CA GLU A 312 15.48 -21.61 6.30
C GLU A 312 14.70 -20.61 5.45
N ASN A 313 15.10 -19.38 5.47
CA ASN A 313 14.57 -18.36 4.57
C ASN A 313 15.58 -17.23 4.39
N LEU A 314 15.41 -16.48 3.31
CA LEU A 314 16.16 -15.24 3.09
C LEU A 314 15.33 -14.09 3.65
N PRO A 315 15.87 -13.27 4.57
CA PRO A 315 15.16 -12.08 5.06
C PRO A 315 14.65 -11.16 3.93
N ILE A 316 15.42 -11.03 2.85
CA ILE A 316 15.06 -10.29 1.65
C ILE A 316 13.75 -10.82 1.04
N GLY A 317 13.54 -12.14 1.03
CA GLY A 317 12.29 -12.75 0.56
C GLY A 317 11.09 -12.33 1.39
N GLN A 318 11.23 -12.31 2.72
CA GLN A 318 10.20 -11.82 3.62
C GLN A 318 9.91 -10.33 3.42
N MET A 319 10.94 -9.51 3.20
CA MET A 319 10.79 -8.08 2.91
C MET A 319 10.02 -7.86 1.61
N LEU A 320 10.36 -8.57 0.55
CA LEU A 320 9.65 -8.47 -0.73
C LEU A 320 8.18 -8.90 -0.60
N VAL A 321 7.92 -10.05 0.00
CA VAL A 321 6.55 -10.53 0.22
C VAL A 321 5.74 -9.55 1.05
N GLY A 322 6.29 -9.05 2.18
CA GLY A 322 5.63 -8.08 3.03
C GLY A 322 5.31 -6.78 2.29
N SER A 323 6.22 -6.31 1.45
CA SER A 323 6.01 -5.12 0.61
C SER A 323 4.90 -5.34 -0.43
N TYR A 324 4.84 -6.51 -1.08
CA TYR A 324 3.75 -6.82 -2.00
C TYR A 324 2.41 -7.01 -1.29
N LEU A 325 2.38 -7.60 -0.09
CA LEU A 325 1.16 -7.67 0.73
C LEU A 325 0.61 -6.29 1.03
N ALA A 326 1.46 -5.36 1.47
CA ALA A 326 1.06 -3.97 1.72
C ALA A 326 0.62 -3.25 0.44
N LEU A 327 1.34 -3.44 -0.68
CA LEU A 327 0.98 -2.83 -1.96
C LEU A 327 -0.41 -3.27 -2.44
N GLU A 328 -0.72 -4.58 -2.39
CA GLU A 328 -2.05 -5.09 -2.79
C GLU A 328 -3.15 -4.58 -1.84
N ALA A 329 -2.85 -4.46 -0.54
CA ALA A 329 -3.77 -3.87 0.43
C ALA A 329 -4.04 -2.38 0.15
N VAL A 330 -3.02 -1.57 -0.09
CA VAL A 330 -3.16 -0.15 -0.47
C VAL A 330 -3.95 0.00 -1.77
N LYS A 331 -3.67 -0.83 -2.78
CA LYS A 331 -4.44 -0.85 -4.03
C LYS A 331 -5.91 -1.16 -3.79
N MET A 332 -6.21 -2.10 -2.88
CA MET A 332 -7.59 -2.42 -2.49
C MET A 332 -8.28 -1.22 -1.84
N MET A 333 -7.63 -0.53 -0.89
CA MET A 333 -8.21 0.64 -0.22
C MET A 333 -8.48 1.80 -1.19
N LEU A 334 -7.67 1.92 -2.23
CA LEU A 334 -7.82 2.94 -3.27
C LEU A 334 -8.73 2.52 -4.43
N GLY A 335 -9.25 1.29 -4.46
CA GLY A 335 -10.03 0.78 -5.58
C GLY A 335 -9.23 0.56 -6.88
N LEU A 336 -7.91 0.40 -6.77
CA LEU A 336 -7.02 0.09 -7.88
C LEU A 336 -7.12 -1.39 -8.30
N ALA A 337 -6.72 -1.69 -9.53
CA ALA A 337 -6.64 -3.07 -10.00
C ALA A 337 -5.67 -3.91 -9.17
N ILE A 338 -6.16 -5.01 -8.62
CA ILE A 338 -5.42 -5.92 -7.74
C ILE A 338 -4.81 -7.04 -8.58
N ALA A 339 -3.50 -7.21 -8.52
CA ALA A 339 -2.78 -8.19 -9.33
C ALA A 339 -3.04 -9.63 -8.84
N THR A 340 -3.34 -9.81 -7.56
CA THR A 340 -3.56 -11.10 -6.92
C THR A 340 -5.04 -11.55 -6.90
N ASP A 341 -5.96 -10.81 -7.53
CA ASP A 341 -7.36 -11.24 -7.67
C ASP A 341 -7.46 -12.54 -8.48
N GLY A 342 -7.76 -13.66 -7.80
CA GLY A 342 -7.79 -15.00 -8.38
C GLY A 342 -6.44 -15.53 -8.88
N LYS A 343 -5.34 -14.86 -8.56
CA LYS A 343 -3.97 -15.19 -8.99
C LYS A 343 -3.02 -15.23 -7.80
N LEU A 344 -2.03 -16.10 -7.90
CA LEU A 344 -0.90 -16.16 -7.00
C LEU A 344 0.28 -15.42 -7.65
N LEU A 345 0.82 -14.42 -6.99
CA LEU A 345 2.12 -13.88 -7.33
C LEU A 345 3.18 -14.82 -6.72
N HIS A 346 4.01 -15.41 -7.56
CA HIS A 346 5.14 -16.23 -7.16
C HIS A 346 6.45 -15.47 -7.43
N ILE A 347 7.34 -15.49 -6.45
CA ILE A 347 8.62 -14.77 -6.42
C ILE A 347 9.71 -15.82 -6.32
N ASP A 348 10.48 -16.00 -7.39
CA ASP A 348 11.71 -16.79 -7.40
C ASP A 348 12.90 -15.87 -7.11
N LEU A 349 13.48 -15.99 -5.93
CA LEU A 349 14.57 -15.13 -5.46
C LEU A 349 15.89 -15.43 -6.16
N LEU A 350 16.15 -16.70 -6.53
CA LEU A 350 17.38 -17.07 -7.22
C LEU A 350 17.34 -16.67 -8.69
N GLY A 351 16.21 -16.92 -9.36
CA GLY A 351 16.00 -16.52 -10.75
C GLY A 351 15.65 -15.05 -10.91
N THR A 352 15.44 -14.32 -9.81
CA THR A 352 14.95 -12.92 -9.81
C THR A 352 13.72 -12.76 -10.71
N LYS A 353 12.76 -13.69 -10.56
CA LYS A 353 11.60 -13.78 -11.44
C LYS A 353 10.30 -13.65 -10.67
N LEU A 354 9.40 -12.86 -11.24
CA LEU A 354 8.02 -12.68 -10.75
C LEU A 354 7.05 -13.30 -11.76
N THR A 355 6.14 -14.16 -11.27
CA THR A 355 5.12 -14.78 -12.12
C THR A 355 3.75 -14.71 -11.47
N HIS A 356 2.72 -14.48 -12.29
CA HIS A 356 1.32 -14.53 -11.86
C HIS A 356 0.70 -15.84 -12.33
N ASN A 357 0.35 -16.70 -11.39
CA ASN A 357 -0.24 -18.00 -11.66
C ASN A 357 -1.74 -17.97 -11.35
N VAL A 358 -2.58 -18.30 -12.32
CA VAL A 358 -4.03 -18.39 -12.10
C VAL A 358 -4.32 -19.52 -11.13
N VAL A 359 -5.05 -19.22 -10.07
CA VAL A 359 -5.55 -20.22 -9.13
C VAL A 359 -6.97 -20.60 -9.54
N LEU A 360 -7.19 -21.86 -9.88
CA LEU A 360 -8.52 -22.33 -10.21
C LEU A 360 -9.28 -22.75 -8.95
N LYS A 361 -10.55 -22.35 -8.85
CA LYS A 361 -11.43 -22.80 -7.78
C LYS A 361 -11.58 -24.33 -7.83
N LYS A 362 -11.61 -24.97 -6.67
CA LYS A 362 -11.98 -26.40 -6.58
C LYS A 362 -13.45 -26.55 -6.99
N PRO A 363 -13.80 -27.51 -7.86
CA PRO A 363 -15.19 -27.89 -8.05
C PRO A 363 -15.81 -28.30 -6.73
N GLY A 364 -17.04 -27.89 -6.47
CA GLY A 364 -17.77 -27.94 -5.20
C GLY A 364 -17.79 -29.24 -4.47
#